data_c6d3090fb348cf656d46e99264bee749
#
_entry.id   c6d3090fb348cf656d46e99264bee749
#
_cell.length_a   1.000
_cell.length_b   1.000
_cell.length_c   1.000
_cell.angle_alpha   90.00
_cell.angle_beta   90.00
_cell.angle_gamma   90.00
#
_symmetry.space_group_name_H-M   'P 1'
#
loop_
_entity.id
_entity.type
_entity.pdbx_description
1 polymer ?
#
loop_
_entity_poly.entity_id
_entity_poly.type
_entity_poly.pdbx_seq_one_letter_code
_entity_poly.pdbx_strand_id
1 'polypeptide(L)'
;MLPKSLVAARKLLEEITPLQTDCGLVCGGACCQTHPGEETGMLLFPGEAEMYRGEEGFTLVDSPHGTILVCEGHCSRANRPLACRMFPLVMLLRPDGVKIATDAAAQAVCPLARQGKSALSQDFVAAVRQAANLLAQDDQQAAHLRRLTDMQDELKALRAQYRGRKEHV
;
A
#
# COMPACT_ATOMS: atom_id res chain seq x y z
N MET A 1 1.21 -0.94 -21.99
CA MET A 1 1.43 0.50 -21.69
C MET A 1 0.76 0.84 -20.36
N LEU A 2 1.48 1.47 -19.44
CA LEU A 2 0.93 1.87 -18.14
C LEU A 2 -0.19 2.91 -18.28
N PRO A 3 -1.27 2.82 -17.49
CA PRO A 3 -2.28 3.88 -17.41
C PRO A 3 -1.67 5.23 -17.04
N LYS A 4 -2.11 6.30 -17.69
CA LYS A 4 -1.58 7.66 -17.44
C LYS A 4 -1.77 8.11 -16.00
N SER A 5 -2.91 7.77 -15.40
CA SER A 5 -3.24 8.03 -14.00
C SER A 5 -2.23 7.36 -13.05
N LEU A 6 -1.87 6.10 -13.34
CA LEU A 6 -0.89 5.35 -12.57
C LEU A 6 0.52 5.96 -12.70
N VAL A 7 0.94 6.31 -13.90
CA VAL A 7 2.24 6.98 -14.13
C VAL A 7 2.33 8.28 -13.34
N ALA A 8 1.29 9.11 -13.40
CA ALA A 8 1.23 10.38 -12.66
C ALA A 8 1.25 10.16 -11.14
N ALA A 9 0.50 9.20 -10.63
CA ALA A 9 0.49 8.85 -9.21
C ALA A 9 1.85 8.35 -8.72
N ARG A 10 2.52 7.48 -9.50
CA ARG A 10 3.87 7.00 -9.20
C ARG A 10 4.90 8.13 -9.16
N LYS A 11 4.78 9.10 -10.08
CA LYS A 11 5.68 10.27 -10.14
C LYS A 11 5.54 11.16 -8.90
N LEU A 12 4.32 11.38 -8.41
CA LEU A 12 4.07 12.14 -7.17
C LEU A 12 4.76 11.53 -5.95
N LEU A 13 4.90 10.20 -5.92
CA LEU A 13 5.50 9.46 -4.80
C LEU A 13 6.92 8.96 -5.09
N GLU A 14 7.59 9.52 -6.10
CA GLU A 14 8.92 9.05 -6.51
C GLU A 14 9.98 9.37 -5.46
N GLU A 15 10.00 10.61 -4.98
CA GLU A 15 11.03 11.11 -4.05
C GLU A 15 10.50 11.36 -2.63
N ILE A 16 9.19 11.26 -2.43
CA ILE A 16 8.56 11.55 -1.14
C ILE A 16 8.44 10.28 -0.28
N THR A 17 8.75 10.41 1.00
CA THR A 17 8.78 9.29 1.96
C THR A 17 7.91 9.59 3.18
N PRO A 18 7.48 8.55 3.95
CA PRO A 18 6.69 8.72 5.17
C PRO A 18 7.32 9.66 6.20
N LEU A 19 8.64 9.71 6.26
CA LEU A 19 9.41 10.65 7.07
C LEU A 19 10.24 11.55 6.13
N GLN A 20 10.85 12.63 6.65
CA GLN A 20 11.77 13.46 5.88
C GLN A 20 13.08 12.74 5.52
N THR A 21 13.38 11.65 6.23
CA THR A 21 14.46 10.72 5.94
C THR A 21 13.90 9.37 5.51
N ASP A 22 14.77 8.47 5.03
CA ASP A 22 14.35 7.10 4.73
C ASP A 22 13.80 6.42 6.00
N CYS A 23 12.50 6.09 5.99
CA CYS A 23 11.84 5.46 7.13
C CYS A 23 12.41 4.05 7.45
N GLY A 24 13.05 3.40 6.47
CA GLY A 24 13.75 2.13 6.69
C GLY A 24 14.87 2.20 7.72
N LEU A 25 15.47 3.37 7.91
CA LEU A 25 16.48 3.60 8.96
C LEU A 25 15.89 3.49 10.38
N VAL A 26 14.59 3.70 10.54
CA VAL A 26 13.91 3.62 11.85
C VAL A 26 13.57 2.17 12.22
N CYS A 27 13.19 1.35 11.27
CA CYS A 27 12.69 -0.01 11.52
C CYS A 27 13.52 -1.13 10.86
N GLY A 28 14.65 -0.79 10.23
CA GLY A 28 15.47 -1.77 9.50
C GLY A 28 14.78 -2.33 8.25
N GLY A 29 13.84 -1.59 7.66
CA GLY A 29 13.11 -2.04 6.46
C GLY A 29 12.13 -3.18 6.74
N ALA A 30 11.50 -3.20 7.92
CA ALA A 30 10.62 -4.28 8.37
C ALA A 30 9.51 -4.65 7.37
N CYS A 31 8.98 -3.68 6.61
CA CYS A 31 7.96 -3.93 5.58
C CYS A 31 8.48 -4.68 4.34
N CYS A 32 9.80 -4.74 4.16
CA CYS A 32 10.46 -5.45 3.06
C CYS A 32 11.08 -6.79 3.49
N GLN A 33 11.06 -7.11 4.78
CA GLN A 33 11.62 -8.37 5.28
C GLN A 33 10.70 -9.54 4.94
N THR A 34 11.31 -10.59 4.41
CA THR A 34 10.64 -11.88 4.16
C THR A 34 10.94 -12.82 5.32
N HIS A 35 9.92 -13.53 5.79
CA HIS A 35 10.08 -14.57 6.78
C HIS A 35 9.90 -15.95 6.16
N PRO A 36 10.68 -16.97 6.54
CA PRO A 36 10.52 -18.33 6.03
C PRO A 36 9.08 -18.84 6.25
N GLY A 37 8.42 -19.29 5.17
CA GLY A 37 7.06 -19.80 5.21
C GLY A 37 5.95 -18.74 5.12
N GLU A 38 6.28 -17.46 5.03
CA GLU A 38 5.32 -16.39 4.78
C GLU A 38 5.46 -15.90 3.34
N GLU A 39 4.36 -15.96 2.58
CA GLU A 39 4.27 -15.29 1.28
C GLU A 39 4.01 -13.81 1.52
N THR A 40 5.08 -13.01 1.50
CA THR A 40 4.98 -11.55 1.58
C THR A 40 4.90 -10.98 0.16
N GLY A 41 3.78 -10.34 -0.14
CA GLY A 41 3.58 -9.72 -1.43
C GLY A 41 2.78 -8.43 -1.29
N MET A 42 2.80 -7.64 -2.35
CA MET A 42 2.06 -6.39 -2.43
C MET A 42 1.07 -6.44 -3.60
N LEU A 43 -0.20 -6.16 -3.31
CA LEU A 43 -1.23 -6.06 -4.35
C LEU A 43 -0.92 -4.87 -5.25
N LEU A 44 -0.78 -5.16 -6.55
CA LEU A 44 -0.45 -4.16 -7.56
C LEU A 44 -1.70 -3.38 -8.01
N PHE A 45 -1.47 -2.14 -8.40
CA PHE A 45 -2.49 -1.36 -9.10
C PHE A 45 -2.70 -1.88 -10.53
N PRO A 46 -3.92 -1.75 -11.09
CA PRO A 46 -4.21 -2.19 -12.45
C PRO A 46 -3.21 -1.64 -13.48
N GLY A 47 -2.65 -2.54 -14.28
CA GLY A 47 -1.62 -2.23 -15.28
C GLY A 47 -0.19 -2.21 -14.76
N GLU A 48 0.04 -2.17 -13.44
CA GLU A 48 1.39 -2.06 -12.87
C GLU A 48 2.21 -3.34 -13.05
N ALA A 49 1.57 -4.50 -13.16
CA ALA A 49 2.23 -5.79 -13.38
C ALA A 49 3.12 -5.83 -14.63
N GLU A 50 2.79 -5.02 -15.65
CA GLU A 50 3.60 -4.92 -16.88
C GLU A 50 5.05 -4.48 -16.61
N MET A 51 5.29 -3.75 -15.53
CA MET A 51 6.63 -3.29 -15.16
C MET A 51 7.54 -4.41 -14.63
N TYR A 52 6.94 -5.51 -14.19
CA TYR A 52 7.67 -6.57 -13.48
C TYR A 52 7.73 -7.88 -14.26
N ARG A 53 7.15 -7.93 -15.47
CA ARG A 53 7.20 -9.13 -16.31
C ARG A 53 8.61 -9.39 -16.80
N GLY A 54 9.19 -10.51 -16.36
CA GLY A 54 10.55 -10.90 -16.73
C GLY A 54 11.66 -10.14 -16.00
N GLU A 55 11.33 -9.29 -15.05
CA GLU A 55 12.30 -8.62 -14.19
C GLU A 55 12.80 -9.59 -13.11
N GLU A 56 14.11 -9.66 -12.95
CA GLU A 56 14.76 -10.50 -11.94
C GLU A 56 14.43 -10.03 -10.52
N GLY A 57 14.22 -10.96 -9.59
CA GLY A 57 13.89 -10.66 -8.19
C GLY A 57 12.43 -10.35 -7.93
N PHE A 58 11.56 -10.49 -8.94
CA PHE A 58 10.12 -10.28 -8.83
C PHE A 58 9.33 -11.47 -9.36
N THR A 59 8.30 -11.87 -8.62
CA THR A 59 7.35 -12.90 -9.04
C THR A 59 5.93 -12.32 -9.00
N LEU A 60 5.18 -12.53 -10.08
CA LEU A 60 3.77 -12.15 -10.18
C LEU A 60 2.88 -13.34 -9.87
N VAL A 61 1.96 -13.15 -8.92
CA VAL A 61 0.99 -14.17 -8.48
C VAL A 61 -0.42 -13.62 -8.64
N ASP A 62 -1.29 -14.36 -9.33
CA ASP A 62 -2.68 -13.96 -9.47
C ASP A 62 -3.49 -14.32 -8.21
N SER A 63 -4.33 -13.39 -7.79
CA SER A 63 -5.24 -13.57 -6.67
C SER A 63 -6.66 -13.11 -7.03
N PRO A 64 -7.69 -13.48 -6.24
CA PRO A 64 -9.06 -12.98 -6.44
C PRO A 64 -9.19 -11.45 -6.40
N HIS A 65 -8.23 -10.77 -5.77
CA HIS A 65 -8.24 -9.31 -5.61
C HIS A 65 -7.40 -8.57 -6.66
N GLY A 66 -6.61 -9.30 -7.46
CA GLY A 66 -5.71 -8.76 -8.47
C GLY A 66 -4.34 -9.44 -8.43
N THR A 67 -3.39 -8.90 -9.16
CA THR A 67 -2.02 -9.44 -9.21
C THR A 67 -1.21 -8.98 -7.99
N ILE A 68 -0.57 -9.93 -7.33
CA ILE A 68 0.34 -9.70 -6.20
C ILE A 68 1.77 -9.76 -6.73
N LEU A 69 2.58 -8.78 -6.34
CA LEU A 69 4.02 -8.79 -6.55
C LEU A 69 4.71 -9.36 -5.32
N VAL A 70 5.43 -10.45 -5.49
CA VAL A 70 6.33 -11.01 -4.49
C VAL A 70 7.75 -10.61 -4.86
N CYS A 71 8.48 -9.99 -3.94
CA CYS A 71 9.87 -9.58 -4.14
C CYS A 71 10.80 -10.28 -3.15
N GLU A 72 12.10 -10.31 -3.46
CA GLU A 72 13.13 -11.00 -2.66
C GLU A 72 13.56 -10.23 -1.39
N GLY A 73 12.77 -9.26 -0.94
CA GLY A 73 12.99 -8.55 0.33
C GLY A 73 13.53 -7.13 0.19
N HIS A 74 13.99 -6.72 -0.98
CA HIS A 74 14.36 -5.33 -1.27
C HIS A 74 14.27 -5.02 -2.76
N CYS A 75 14.02 -3.77 -3.08
CA CYS A 75 14.02 -3.29 -4.46
C CYS A 75 14.54 -1.85 -4.51
N SER A 76 15.05 -1.45 -5.67
CA SER A 76 15.38 -0.06 -5.90
C SER A 76 14.11 0.81 -5.81
N ARG A 77 14.25 2.06 -5.42
CA ARG A 77 13.11 2.97 -5.31
C ARG A 77 12.39 3.14 -6.65
N ALA A 78 13.12 3.15 -7.76
CA ALA A 78 12.55 3.23 -9.10
C ALA A 78 11.61 2.05 -9.40
N ASN A 79 11.98 0.85 -8.97
CA ASN A 79 11.22 -0.38 -9.19
C ASN A 79 10.15 -0.63 -8.12
N ARG A 80 10.08 0.21 -7.08
CA ARG A 80 9.11 0.05 -5.99
C ARG A 80 7.68 0.23 -6.49
N PRO A 81 6.76 -0.73 -6.26
CA PRO A 81 5.36 -0.58 -6.65
C PRO A 81 4.68 0.55 -5.90
N LEU A 82 3.61 1.09 -6.48
CA LEU A 82 2.89 2.23 -5.93
C LEU A 82 2.40 1.97 -4.50
N ALA A 83 1.87 0.78 -4.24
CA ALA A 83 1.44 0.38 -2.91
C ALA A 83 2.57 0.44 -1.86
N CYS A 84 3.80 0.04 -2.24
CA CYS A 84 4.97 0.16 -1.37
C CYS A 84 5.44 1.62 -1.21
N ARG A 85 5.26 2.47 -2.24
CA ARG A 85 5.62 3.90 -2.15
C ARG A 85 4.74 4.67 -1.19
N MET A 86 3.46 4.30 -1.08
CA MET A 86 2.51 4.94 -0.15
C MET A 86 2.45 4.27 1.23
N PHE A 87 3.08 3.10 1.41
CA PHE A 87 3.07 2.40 2.70
C PHE A 87 3.65 3.27 3.81
N PRO A 88 3.08 3.36 5.01
CA PRO A 88 2.02 2.53 5.58
C PRO A 88 0.58 3.04 5.37
N LEU A 89 0.37 3.92 4.40
CA LEU A 89 -0.96 4.43 4.08
C LEU A 89 -1.67 3.55 3.04
N VAL A 90 -2.98 3.65 3.02
CA VAL A 90 -3.86 3.08 2.00
C VAL A 90 -4.82 4.14 1.49
N MET A 91 -5.07 4.09 0.19
CA MET A 91 -6.04 4.94 -0.50
C MET A 91 -7.40 4.25 -0.49
N LEU A 92 -8.42 4.95 -0.03
CA LEU A 92 -9.81 4.48 0.03
C LEU A 92 -10.68 5.35 -0.86
N LEU A 93 -11.66 4.75 -1.52
CA LEU A 93 -12.67 5.47 -2.29
C LEU A 93 -14.05 5.24 -1.67
N ARG A 94 -14.57 6.27 -1.03
CA ARG A 94 -15.89 6.32 -0.39
C ARG A 94 -16.89 7.07 -1.28
N PRO A 95 -18.22 6.95 -1.01
CA PRO A 95 -19.23 7.73 -1.76
C PRO A 95 -19.00 9.26 -1.73
N ASP A 96 -18.41 9.77 -0.65
CA ASP A 96 -18.08 11.18 -0.45
C ASP A 96 -16.66 11.56 -0.93
N GLY A 97 -15.97 10.64 -1.62
CA GLY A 97 -14.65 10.87 -2.23
C GLY A 97 -13.51 10.07 -1.63
N VAL A 98 -12.30 10.46 -2.01
CA VAL A 98 -11.05 9.81 -1.60
C VAL A 98 -10.76 10.07 -0.12
N LYS A 99 -10.38 9.02 0.58
CA LYS A 99 -9.87 9.06 1.97
C LYS A 99 -8.50 8.40 2.04
N ILE A 100 -7.65 8.91 2.91
CA ILE A 100 -6.34 8.31 3.21
C ILE A 100 -6.35 7.82 4.65
N ALA A 101 -6.04 6.56 4.83
CA ALA A 101 -5.97 5.92 6.14
C ALA A 101 -4.64 5.19 6.32
N THR A 102 -4.30 4.87 7.55
CA THR A 102 -3.26 3.89 7.83
C THR A 102 -3.77 2.50 7.45
N ASP A 103 -2.98 1.76 6.69
CA ASP A 103 -3.30 0.38 6.32
C ASP A 103 -3.42 -0.48 7.59
N ALA A 104 -4.56 -1.14 7.75
CA ALA A 104 -4.79 -1.99 8.91
C ALA A 104 -3.76 -3.14 8.98
N ALA A 105 -3.34 -3.70 7.85
CA ALA A 105 -2.30 -4.74 7.81
C ALA A 105 -0.92 -4.21 8.21
N ALA A 106 -0.63 -2.93 7.92
CA ALA A 106 0.66 -2.32 8.23
C ALA A 106 0.96 -2.25 9.73
N GLN A 107 -0.05 -2.25 10.59
CA GLN A 107 0.15 -2.19 12.04
C GLN A 107 0.96 -3.37 12.60
N ALA A 108 0.97 -4.51 11.93
CA ALA A 108 1.74 -5.66 12.35
C ALA A 108 3.25 -5.47 12.17
N VAL A 109 3.66 -4.72 11.15
CA VAL A 109 5.07 -4.62 10.71
C VAL A 109 5.66 -3.21 10.81
N CYS A 110 4.85 -2.15 10.72
CA CYS A 110 5.32 -0.77 10.65
C CYS A 110 5.12 -0.02 11.99
N PRO A 111 6.19 0.42 12.66
CA PRO A 111 6.06 1.22 13.87
C PRO A 111 5.28 2.54 13.65
N LEU A 112 5.46 3.19 12.49
CA LEU A 112 4.74 4.43 12.14
C LEU A 112 3.25 4.20 11.97
N ALA A 113 2.84 3.04 11.45
CA ALA A 113 1.43 2.70 11.30
C ALA A 113 0.69 2.64 12.65
N ARG A 114 1.38 2.23 13.72
CA ARG A 114 0.83 2.16 15.08
C ARG A 114 0.61 3.54 15.69
N GLN A 115 1.38 4.53 15.26
CA GLN A 115 1.27 5.92 15.73
C GLN A 115 0.21 6.73 14.95
N GLY A 116 -0.24 6.22 13.80
CA GLY A 116 -1.23 6.88 12.95
C GLY A 116 -0.64 7.94 12.01
N LYS A 117 -1.50 8.55 11.22
CA LYS A 117 -1.11 9.51 10.18
C LYS A 117 -0.37 10.74 10.69
N SER A 118 -0.62 11.16 11.93
CA SER A 118 0.02 12.32 12.54
C SER A 118 1.53 12.15 12.75
N ALA A 119 2.01 10.90 12.80
CA ALA A 119 3.43 10.60 12.89
C ALA A 119 4.16 10.70 11.55
N LEU A 120 3.44 10.84 10.45
CA LEU A 120 3.98 10.90 9.09
C LEU A 120 4.18 12.34 8.63
N SER A 121 5.10 12.53 7.68
CA SER A 121 5.27 13.81 6.99
C SER A 121 3.95 14.27 6.37
N GLN A 122 3.56 15.53 6.61
CA GLN A 122 2.33 16.09 6.04
C GLN A 122 2.41 16.16 4.51
N ASP A 123 3.58 16.43 3.95
CA ASP A 123 3.82 16.44 2.50
C ASP A 123 3.61 15.06 1.90
N PHE A 124 4.05 14.02 2.60
CA PHE A 124 3.80 12.64 2.19
C PHE A 124 2.31 12.30 2.18
N VAL A 125 1.59 12.62 3.24
CA VAL A 125 0.14 12.39 3.32
C VAL A 125 -0.60 13.17 2.22
N ALA A 126 -0.20 14.41 1.95
CA ALA A 126 -0.77 15.25 0.89
C ALA A 126 -0.50 14.65 -0.50
N ALA A 127 0.72 14.17 -0.76
CA ALA A 127 1.08 13.55 -2.03
C ALA A 127 0.30 12.23 -2.26
N VAL A 128 0.12 11.41 -1.23
CA VAL A 128 -0.70 10.19 -1.32
C VAL A 128 -2.15 10.54 -1.63
N ARG A 129 -2.71 11.59 -1.04
CA ARG A 129 -4.06 12.08 -1.34
C ARG A 129 -4.19 12.58 -2.78
N GLN A 130 -3.20 13.30 -3.27
CA GLN A 130 -3.15 13.80 -4.64
C GLN A 130 -3.11 12.64 -5.66
N ALA A 131 -2.25 11.64 -5.39
CA ALA A 131 -2.16 10.43 -6.19
C ALA A 131 -3.51 9.67 -6.22
N ALA A 132 -4.16 9.53 -5.07
CA ALA A 132 -5.46 8.88 -4.98
C ALA A 132 -6.56 9.61 -5.78
N ASN A 133 -6.57 10.94 -5.76
CA ASN A 133 -7.52 11.72 -6.57
C ASN A 133 -7.29 11.54 -8.08
N LEU A 134 -6.03 11.43 -8.53
CA LEU A 134 -5.72 11.12 -9.92
C LEU A 134 -6.20 9.72 -10.33
N LEU A 135 -5.95 8.73 -9.47
CA LEU A 135 -6.37 7.35 -9.71
C LEU A 135 -7.90 7.22 -9.72
N ALA A 136 -8.60 7.94 -8.87
CA ALA A 136 -10.06 7.90 -8.79
C ALA A 136 -10.77 8.43 -10.05
N GLN A 137 -10.06 9.13 -10.93
CA GLN A 137 -10.58 9.60 -12.23
C GLN A 137 -10.50 8.55 -13.34
N ASP A 138 -9.83 7.44 -13.11
CA ASP A 138 -9.69 6.32 -14.03
C ASP A 138 -10.57 5.17 -13.53
N ASP A 139 -11.48 4.67 -14.37
CA ASP A 139 -12.49 3.69 -13.96
C ASP A 139 -11.89 2.40 -13.40
N GLN A 140 -10.79 1.90 -13.99
CA GLN A 140 -10.13 0.69 -13.51
C GLN A 140 -9.43 0.92 -12.17
N GLN A 141 -8.77 2.05 -12.02
CA GLN A 141 -8.13 2.43 -10.77
C GLN A 141 -9.17 2.72 -9.68
N ALA A 142 -10.26 3.41 -10.01
CA ALA A 142 -11.37 3.66 -9.09
C ALA A 142 -12.00 2.35 -8.58
N ALA A 143 -12.21 1.37 -9.48
CA ALA A 143 -12.69 0.05 -9.08
C ALA A 143 -11.71 -0.66 -8.14
N HIS A 144 -10.40 -0.52 -8.39
CA HIS A 144 -9.37 -1.06 -7.50
C HIS A 144 -9.38 -0.38 -6.11
N LEU A 145 -9.50 0.95 -6.06
CA LEU A 145 -9.62 1.69 -4.80
C LEU A 145 -10.85 1.28 -3.98
N ARG A 146 -11.99 0.98 -4.63
CA ARG A 146 -13.17 0.44 -3.95
C ARG A 146 -12.89 -0.93 -3.35
N ARG A 147 -12.24 -1.84 -4.09
CA ARG A 147 -11.83 -3.16 -3.55
C ARG A 147 -10.90 -3.03 -2.35
N LEU A 148 -9.91 -2.13 -2.41
CA LEU A 148 -9.05 -1.84 -1.27
C LEU A 148 -9.86 -1.34 -0.07
N THR A 149 -10.88 -0.51 -0.31
CA THR A 149 -11.78 -0.02 0.73
C THR A 149 -12.51 -1.16 1.42
N ASP A 150 -13.11 -2.06 0.64
CA ASP A 150 -13.83 -3.23 1.15
C ASP A 150 -12.90 -4.16 1.96
N MET A 151 -11.70 -4.44 1.44
CA MET A 151 -10.70 -5.24 2.15
C MET A 151 -10.29 -4.62 3.49
N GLN A 152 -10.12 -3.31 3.55
CA GLN A 152 -9.78 -2.60 4.80
C GLN A 152 -10.94 -2.65 5.80
N ASP A 153 -12.17 -2.53 5.33
CA ASP A 153 -13.35 -2.60 6.19
C ASP A 153 -13.55 -4.02 6.76
N GLU A 154 -13.37 -5.05 5.94
CA GLU A 154 -13.41 -6.45 6.38
C GLU A 154 -12.33 -6.74 7.43
N LEU A 155 -11.09 -6.31 7.19
CA LEU A 155 -9.99 -6.53 8.13
C LEU A 155 -10.23 -5.82 9.47
N LYS A 156 -10.76 -4.60 9.44
CA LYS A 156 -11.13 -3.86 10.65
C LYS A 156 -12.26 -4.54 11.43
N ALA A 157 -13.28 -5.04 10.72
CA ALA A 157 -14.40 -5.76 11.32
C ALA A 157 -13.92 -7.06 12.00
N LEU A 158 -13.06 -7.84 11.34
CA LEU A 158 -12.47 -9.05 11.92
C LEU A 158 -11.67 -8.73 13.19
N ARG A 159 -10.84 -7.69 13.17
CA ARG A 159 -10.07 -7.28 14.35
C ARG A 159 -10.94 -6.84 15.52
N ALA A 160 -12.04 -6.14 15.25
CA ALA A 160 -12.99 -5.74 16.28
C ALA A 160 -13.64 -6.96 16.97
N GLN A 161 -13.99 -7.99 16.19
CA GLN A 161 -14.53 -9.26 16.74
C GLN A 161 -13.52 -9.99 17.64
N TYR A 162 -12.24 -10.02 17.24
CA TYR A 162 -11.20 -10.66 18.06
C TYR A 162 -10.90 -9.91 19.36
N ARG A 163 -10.97 -8.58 19.36
CA ARG A 163 -10.80 -7.78 20.58
C ARG A 163 -11.93 -8.03 21.59
N GLY A 164 -13.18 -8.06 21.14
CA GLY A 164 -14.33 -8.34 21.99
C GLY A 164 -14.34 -9.74 22.64
N ARG A 165 -13.66 -10.74 22.03
CA ARG A 165 -13.50 -12.07 22.63
C ARG A 165 -12.48 -12.16 23.76
N LYS A 166 -11.50 -11.27 23.79
CA LYS A 166 -10.47 -11.27 24.85
C LYS A 166 -10.94 -10.61 26.15
N GLU A 167 -12.04 -9.86 26.12
CA GLU A 167 -12.62 -9.22 27.30
C GLU A 167 -13.60 -10.12 28.06
N HIS A 168 -13.90 -11.31 27.54
CA HIS A 168 -14.81 -12.29 28.13
C HIS A 168 -14.15 -13.60 28.59
N VAL A 169 -12.81 -13.61 28.79
CA VAL A 169 -12.09 -14.76 29.35
C VAL A 169 -11.43 -14.39 30.66
#